data_e59bee90462b93837f6ef8748d3125a5
#
_entry.id   e59bee90462b93837f6ef8748d3125a5
#
_cell.length_a   1.000
_cell.length_b   1.000
_cell.length_c   1.000
_cell.angle_alpha   90.00
_cell.angle_beta   90.00
_cell.angle_gamma   90.00
#
_symmetry.space_group_name_H-M   'P 1'
#
loop_
_entity.id
_entity.type
_entity.pdbx_description
1 polymer ?
#
loop_
_entity_poly.entity_id
_entity_poly.type
_entity_poly.pdbx_seq_one_letter_code
_entity_poly.pdbx_strand_id
1 'polypeptide(L)'
;MQLKYPICENIRVDKSIAALKKGDLQAITQAINESHESLSKDFEVSCKELDLLRRTVAIEAGSMAKRMNLTVPGMLGARMTGGGFGGSTVQFVHESLIPSLVAALSSPSNPYTAQTKKFPNIIVTPSSVGIEVEKLK
;
A
#
# COMPACT_ATOMS: atom_id res chain seq x y z
N MET A 1 -14.62 -12.15 15.82
CA MET A 1 -13.55 -11.48 16.63
C MET A 1 -13.18 -10.10 16.07
N GLN A 2 -14.19 -9.29 15.80
CA GLN A 2 -14.04 -7.99 15.11
C GLN A 2 -13.39 -6.88 15.97
N LEU A 3 -13.35 -7.05 17.30
CA LEU A 3 -12.74 -6.05 18.21
C LEU A 3 -11.21 -6.06 18.23
N LYS A 4 -10.58 -7.13 17.81
CA LYS A 4 -9.12 -7.25 17.77
C LYS A 4 -8.50 -6.24 16.80
N TYR A 5 -9.10 -6.06 15.62
CA TYR A 5 -8.58 -5.15 14.61
C TYR A 5 -8.47 -3.69 15.11
N PRO A 6 -9.52 -3.03 15.62
CA PRO A 6 -9.42 -1.63 16.04
C PRO A 6 -8.38 -1.40 17.14
N ILE A 7 -8.29 -2.32 18.11
CA ILE A 7 -7.33 -2.21 19.23
C ILE A 7 -5.89 -2.31 18.71
N CYS A 8 -5.62 -3.31 17.88
CA CYS A 8 -4.30 -3.50 17.31
C CYS A 8 -3.91 -2.38 16.34
N GLU A 9 -4.88 -1.81 15.62
CA GLU A 9 -4.63 -0.73 14.68
C GLU A 9 -4.21 0.56 15.39
N ASN A 10 -4.80 0.90 16.52
CA ASN A 10 -4.35 2.03 17.33
C ASN A 10 -2.88 1.89 17.75
N ILE A 11 -2.49 0.69 18.19
CA ILE A 11 -1.09 0.40 18.53
C ILE A 11 -0.18 0.54 17.29
N ARG A 12 -0.64 0.10 16.10
CA ARG A 12 0.13 0.25 14.87
C ARG A 12 0.29 1.70 14.45
N VAL A 13 -0.72 2.53 14.65
CA VAL A 13 -0.63 3.98 14.39
C VAL A 13 0.46 4.61 15.24
N ASP A 14 0.48 4.35 16.55
CA ASP A 14 1.51 4.89 17.44
C ASP A 14 2.92 4.41 17.04
N LYS A 15 3.08 3.14 16.73
CA LYS A 15 4.33 2.58 16.23
C LYS A 15 4.77 3.24 14.91
N SER A 16 3.82 3.46 13.98
CA SER A 16 4.10 4.11 12.70
C SER A 16 4.55 5.56 12.88
N ILE A 17 3.93 6.31 13.78
CA ILE A 17 4.33 7.68 14.11
C ILE A 17 5.77 7.69 14.67
N ALA A 18 6.08 6.79 15.59
CA ALA A 18 7.42 6.68 16.15
C ALA A 18 8.47 6.30 15.10
N ALA A 19 8.13 5.37 14.20
CA ALA A 19 8.99 4.93 13.10
C ALA A 19 9.24 6.06 12.08
N LEU A 20 8.19 6.81 11.71
CA LEU A 20 8.31 7.98 10.82
C LEU A 20 9.25 9.05 11.39
N LYS A 21 9.12 9.36 12.68
CA LYS A 21 10.00 10.34 13.37
C LYS A 21 11.46 9.92 13.38
N LYS A 22 11.75 8.62 13.35
CA LYS A 22 13.11 8.05 13.34
C LYS A 22 13.64 7.76 11.93
N GLY A 23 12.80 7.84 10.90
CA GLY A 23 13.14 7.40 9.55
C GLY A 23 13.32 5.89 9.43
N ASP A 24 12.70 5.10 10.33
CA ASP A 24 12.78 3.64 10.34
C ASP A 24 11.85 3.03 9.29
N LEU A 25 12.36 2.90 8.07
CA LEU A 25 11.61 2.38 6.92
C LEU A 25 11.15 0.93 7.13
N GLN A 26 11.92 0.13 7.86
CA GLN A 26 11.56 -1.27 8.13
C GLN A 26 10.35 -1.35 9.06
N ALA A 27 10.33 -0.59 10.14
CA ALA A 27 9.20 -0.55 11.06
C ALA A 27 7.94 0.01 10.38
N ILE A 28 8.06 1.01 9.50
CA ILE A 28 6.95 1.54 8.69
C ILE A 28 6.41 0.44 7.77
N THR A 29 7.28 -0.26 7.04
CA THR A 29 6.92 -1.35 6.15
C THR A 29 6.17 -2.44 6.89
N GLN A 30 6.66 -2.84 8.05
CA GLN A 30 6.03 -3.86 8.88
C GLN A 30 4.64 -3.43 9.34
N ALA A 31 4.50 -2.21 9.86
CA ALA A 31 3.22 -1.71 10.35
C ALA A 31 2.14 -1.66 9.25
N ILE A 32 2.48 -1.19 8.05
CA ILE A 32 1.56 -1.13 6.91
C ILE A 32 1.12 -2.53 6.48
N ASN A 33 2.04 -3.47 6.36
CA ASN A 33 1.74 -4.83 5.95
C ASN A 33 0.93 -5.58 7.01
N GLU A 34 1.25 -5.45 8.29
CA GLU A 34 0.48 -6.03 9.39
C GLU A 34 -0.94 -5.46 9.46
N SER A 35 -1.12 -4.17 9.15
CA SER A 35 -2.44 -3.55 9.05
C SER A 35 -3.29 -4.23 7.98
N HIS A 36 -2.74 -4.47 6.79
CA HIS A 36 -3.45 -5.19 5.73
C HIS A 36 -3.77 -6.64 6.13
N GLU A 37 -2.82 -7.36 6.70
CA GLU A 37 -3.04 -8.75 7.16
C GLU A 37 -4.18 -8.82 8.20
N SER A 38 -4.24 -7.85 9.10
CA SER A 38 -5.31 -7.77 10.10
C SER A 38 -6.66 -7.41 9.48
N LEU A 39 -6.69 -6.52 8.47
CA LEU A 39 -7.90 -6.24 7.70
C LEU A 39 -8.40 -7.47 6.94
N SER A 40 -7.47 -8.27 6.39
CA SER A 40 -7.80 -9.47 5.61
C SER A 40 -8.23 -10.64 6.49
N LYS A 41 -7.54 -10.87 7.62
CA LYS A 41 -7.70 -12.09 8.43
C LYS A 41 -8.52 -11.92 9.72
N ASP A 42 -8.34 -10.77 10.42
CA ASP A 42 -9.02 -10.53 11.68
C ASP A 42 -10.36 -9.79 11.49
N PHE A 43 -10.42 -8.88 10.54
CA PHE A 43 -11.63 -8.09 10.24
C PHE A 43 -12.40 -8.60 9.02
N GLU A 44 -11.74 -9.40 8.16
CA GLU A 44 -12.31 -10.10 7.01
C GLU A 44 -12.99 -9.18 5.99
N VAL A 45 -12.41 -7.98 5.78
CA VAL A 45 -12.94 -6.98 4.85
C VAL A 45 -12.15 -6.87 3.54
N SER A 46 -11.06 -7.61 3.36
CA SER A 46 -10.34 -7.67 2.10
C SER A 46 -11.03 -8.60 1.10
N CYS A 47 -10.57 -8.59 -0.13
CA CYS A 47 -11.00 -9.52 -1.17
C CYS A 47 -9.79 -10.00 -2.00
N LYS A 48 -10.01 -11.08 -2.77
CA LYS A 48 -8.95 -11.72 -3.57
C LYS A 48 -8.29 -10.76 -4.55
N GLU A 49 -9.05 -9.85 -5.13
CA GLU A 49 -8.56 -8.86 -6.09
C GLU A 49 -7.64 -7.84 -5.43
N LEU A 50 -7.98 -7.34 -4.23
CA LEU A 50 -7.14 -6.41 -3.49
C LEU A 50 -5.84 -7.06 -3.02
N ASP A 51 -5.93 -8.30 -2.51
CA ASP A 51 -4.77 -9.07 -2.09
C ASP A 51 -3.84 -9.40 -3.26
N LEU A 52 -4.43 -9.72 -4.43
CA LEU A 52 -3.67 -9.97 -5.66
C LEU A 52 -2.98 -8.71 -6.16
N LEU A 53 -3.70 -7.58 -6.21
CA LEU A 53 -3.13 -6.30 -6.65
C LEU A 53 -1.94 -5.90 -5.77
N ARG A 54 -2.10 -5.97 -4.45
CA ARG A 54 -1.04 -5.69 -3.49
C ARG A 54 0.21 -6.54 -3.73
N ARG A 55 0.02 -7.85 -3.93
CA ARG A 55 1.13 -8.78 -4.22
C ARG A 55 1.79 -8.50 -5.56
N THR A 56 1.00 -8.24 -6.59
CA THR A 56 1.52 -7.91 -7.92
C THR A 56 2.43 -6.69 -7.86
N VAL A 57 1.99 -5.60 -7.22
CA VAL A 57 2.82 -4.39 -7.09
C VAL A 57 4.08 -4.66 -6.27
N ALA A 58 3.98 -5.43 -5.19
CA ALA A 58 5.15 -5.76 -4.36
C ALA A 58 6.23 -6.52 -5.15
N ILE A 59 5.83 -7.49 -5.97
CA ILE A 59 6.73 -8.27 -6.82
C ILE A 59 7.38 -7.38 -7.89
N GLU A 60 6.58 -6.58 -8.59
CA GLU A 60 7.05 -5.68 -9.63
C GLU A 60 8.01 -4.62 -9.07
N ALA A 61 7.63 -3.93 -8.01
CA ALA A 61 8.47 -2.92 -7.36
C ALA A 61 9.78 -3.53 -6.82
N GLY A 62 9.72 -4.71 -6.23
CA GLY A 62 10.91 -5.42 -5.74
C GLY A 62 11.87 -5.82 -6.88
N SER A 63 11.34 -6.29 -8.00
CA SER A 63 12.13 -6.64 -9.18
C SER A 63 12.78 -5.40 -9.82
N MET A 64 12.03 -4.30 -9.91
CA MET A 64 12.53 -3.03 -10.44
C MET A 64 13.60 -2.42 -9.55
N ALA A 65 13.40 -2.41 -8.22
CA ALA A 65 14.38 -1.91 -7.27
C ALA A 65 15.73 -2.64 -7.39
N LYS A 66 15.69 -3.96 -7.54
CA LYS A 66 16.90 -4.77 -7.77
C LYS A 66 17.60 -4.40 -9.09
N ARG A 67 16.86 -4.26 -10.18
CA ARG A 67 17.41 -3.87 -11.48
C ARG A 67 18.04 -2.48 -11.48
N MET A 68 17.47 -1.56 -10.70
CA MET A 68 17.97 -0.19 -10.55
C MET A 68 19.03 -0.04 -9.44
N ASN A 69 19.40 -1.13 -8.78
CA ASN A 69 20.35 -1.12 -7.66
C ASN A 69 19.97 -0.11 -6.55
N LEU A 70 18.69 0.00 -6.22
CA LEU A 70 18.26 0.87 -5.14
C LEU A 70 18.81 0.37 -3.80
N THR A 71 19.35 1.29 -3.00
CA THR A 71 19.86 1.03 -1.65
C THR A 71 18.75 1.04 -0.58
N VAL A 72 17.54 1.42 -0.98
CA VAL A 72 16.34 1.48 -0.13
C VAL A 72 15.26 0.55 -0.71
N PRO A 73 14.29 0.12 0.10
CA PRO A 73 13.18 -0.67 -0.41
C PRO A 73 12.44 0.03 -1.54
N GLY A 74 12.16 -0.68 -2.63
CA GLY A 74 11.37 -0.13 -3.74
C GLY A 74 9.92 0.13 -3.37
N MET A 75 9.40 -0.58 -2.37
CA MET A 75 8.07 -0.39 -1.80
C MET A 75 8.15 -0.50 -0.27
N LEU A 76 7.57 0.47 0.43
CA LEU A 76 7.49 0.46 1.90
C LEU A 76 6.30 -0.33 2.42
N GLY A 77 5.35 -0.68 1.59
CA GLY A 77 4.20 -1.47 2.00
C GLY A 77 2.93 -1.08 1.25
N ALA A 78 1.92 -1.90 1.44
CA ALA A 78 0.61 -1.70 0.84
C ALA A 78 -0.50 -2.22 1.74
N ARG A 79 -1.63 -1.54 1.73
CA ARG A 79 -2.84 -2.00 2.41
C ARG A 79 -4.09 -1.62 1.62
N MET A 80 -5.16 -2.35 1.85
CA MET A 80 -6.46 -1.89 1.38
C MET A 80 -6.86 -0.59 2.10
N THR A 81 -7.72 0.19 1.45
CA THR A 81 -8.32 1.41 2.00
C THR A 81 -9.80 1.49 1.64
N GLY A 82 -10.55 2.30 2.39
CA GLY A 82 -12.00 2.37 2.27
C GLY A 82 -12.72 1.28 3.06
N GLY A 83 -13.98 1.03 2.72
CA GLY A 83 -14.85 0.09 3.45
C GLY A 83 -14.54 -1.40 3.26
N GLY A 84 -13.66 -1.75 2.35
CA GLY A 84 -13.35 -3.14 2.03
C GLY A 84 -14.28 -3.77 0.99
N PHE A 85 -14.21 -5.10 0.86
CA PHE A 85 -14.98 -5.92 -0.09
C PHE A 85 -14.80 -5.56 -1.57
N GLY A 86 -13.72 -4.88 -1.90
CA GLY A 86 -13.38 -4.27 -3.18
C GLY A 86 -12.84 -2.86 -2.96
N GLY A 87 -12.80 -2.04 -4.01
CA GLY A 87 -12.34 -0.65 -3.92
C GLY A 87 -10.86 -0.51 -4.21
N SER A 88 -10.06 -0.01 -3.25
CA SER A 88 -8.71 0.46 -3.53
C SER A 88 -7.67 -0.09 -2.59
N THR A 89 -6.42 -0.08 -3.04
CA THR A 89 -5.22 -0.24 -2.20
C THR A 89 -4.40 1.05 -2.21
N VAL A 90 -3.82 1.40 -1.08
CA VAL A 90 -2.78 2.43 -0.97
C VAL A 90 -1.44 1.72 -0.92
N GLN A 91 -0.48 2.22 -1.70
CA GLN A 91 0.84 1.62 -1.85
C GLN A 91 1.91 2.71 -1.80
N PHE A 92 2.91 2.52 -0.96
CA PHE A 92 4.01 3.45 -0.79
C PHE A 92 5.21 2.94 -1.58
N VAL A 93 5.50 3.59 -2.70
CA VAL A 93 6.50 3.18 -3.68
C VAL A 93 7.57 4.25 -3.83
N HIS A 94 8.82 3.84 -4.03
CA HIS A 94 9.90 4.78 -4.32
C HIS A 94 9.63 5.50 -5.65
N GLU A 95 9.76 6.81 -5.67
CA GLU A 95 9.36 7.66 -6.81
C GLU A 95 10.01 7.27 -8.13
N SER A 96 11.28 6.85 -8.11
CA SER A 96 12.00 6.44 -9.32
C SER A 96 11.41 5.21 -10.01
N LEU A 97 10.60 4.41 -9.31
CA LEU A 97 9.96 3.22 -9.86
C LEU A 97 8.61 3.51 -10.51
N ILE A 98 8.01 4.67 -10.22
CA ILE A 98 6.62 4.99 -10.61
C ILE A 98 6.38 4.85 -12.12
N PRO A 99 7.19 5.44 -13.02
CA PRO A 99 6.93 5.32 -14.45
C PRO A 99 6.93 3.88 -14.95
N SER A 100 7.92 3.10 -14.52
CA SER A 100 8.04 1.68 -14.92
C SER A 100 6.95 0.82 -14.31
N LEU A 101 6.56 1.09 -13.07
CA LEU A 101 5.52 0.36 -12.36
C LEU A 101 4.14 0.62 -12.98
N VAL A 102 3.83 1.87 -13.31
CA VAL A 102 2.58 2.24 -14.00
C VAL A 102 2.51 1.54 -15.36
N ALA A 103 3.61 1.53 -16.12
CA ALA A 103 3.67 0.83 -17.41
C ALA A 103 3.44 -0.68 -17.24
N ALA A 104 4.08 -1.32 -16.25
CA ALA A 104 3.91 -2.74 -15.96
C ALA A 104 2.47 -3.09 -15.56
N LEU A 105 1.85 -2.29 -14.70
CA LEU A 105 0.47 -2.52 -14.25
C LEU A 105 -0.57 -2.23 -15.33
N SER A 106 -0.25 -1.41 -16.31
CA SER A 106 -1.09 -1.14 -17.49
C SER A 106 -0.96 -2.23 -18.55
N SER A 107 -0.02 -3.16 -18.41
CA SER A 107 0.14 -4.28 -19.33
C SER A 107 -0.95 -5.35 -19.13
N PRO A 108 -1.53 -5.91 -20.21
CA PRO A 108 -2.47 -7.03 -20.09
C PRO A 108 -1.83 -8.30 -19.52
N SER A 109 -0.51 -8.41 -19.57
CA SER A 109 0.24 -9.58 -19.07
C SER A 109 0.57 -9.53 -17.58
N ASN A 110 0.31 -8.41 -16.88
CA ASN A 110 0.54 -8.39 -15.45
C ASN A 110 -0.39 -9.38 -14.71
N PRO A 111 0.07 -9.99 -13.60
CA PRO A 111 -0.69 -11.06 -12.92
C PRO A 111 -2.09 -10.64 -12.48
N TYR A 112 -2.28 -9.39 -12.07
CA TYR A 112 -3.58 -8.88 -11.68
C TYR A 112 -4.55 -8.86 -12.87
N THR A 113 -4.18 -8.22 -13.97
CA THR A 113 -5.02 -8.12 -15.17
C THR A 113 -5.25 -9.49 -15.82
N ALA A 114 -4.22 -10.34 -15.86
CA ALA A 114 -4.33 -11.68 -16.41
C ALA A 114 -5.37 -12.55 -15.67
N GLN A 115 -5.46 -12.42 -14.34
CA GLN A 115 -6.39 -13.20 -13.52
C GLN A 115 -7.77 -12.57 -13.41
N THR A 116 -7.84 -11.25 -13.22
CA THR A 116 -9.13 -10.56 -12.97
C THR A 116 -9.84 -10.12 -14.24
N LYS A 117 -9.12 -10.05 -15.37
CA LYS A 117 -9.57 -9.46 -16.65
C LYS A 117 -9.93 -7.96 -16.52
N LYS A 118 -9.38 -7.29 -15.50
CA LYS A 118 -9.59 -5.86 -15.22
C LYS A 118 -8.25 -5.16 -15.15
N PHE A 119 -8.19 -3.94 -15.65
CA PHE A 119 -7.05 -3.06 -15.45
C PHE A 119 -7.21 -2.28 -14.14
N PRO A 120 -6.15 -2.14 -13.33
CA PRO A 120 -6.22 -1.26 -12.17
C PRO A 120 -6.31 0.20 -12.63
N ASN A 121 -7.18 0.98 -12.00
CA ASN A 121 -7.15 2.43 -12.13
C ASN A 121 -6.07 2.97 -11.18
N ILE A 122 -5.06 3.66 -11.73
CA ILE A 122 -3.87 4.06 -10.99
C ILE A 122 -3.88 5.57 -10.79
N ILE A 123 -3.81 6.00 -9.55
CA ILE A 123 -3.66 7.40 -9.16
C ILE A 123 -2.30 7.53 -8.47
N VAL A 124 -1.44 8.39 -9.01
CA VAL A 124 -0.14 8.70 -8.44
C VAL A 124 -0.21 10.07 -7.76
N THR A 125 0.14 10.11 -6.49
CA THR A 125 0.17 11.36 -5.73
C THR A 125 1.37 11.40 -4.80
N PRO A 126 2.09 12.51 -4.69
CA PRO A 126 3.07 12.71 -3.62
C PRO A 126 2.36 12.91 -2.28
N SER A 127 3.10 12.80 -1.18
CA SER A 127 2.63 13.31 0.11
C SER A 127 2.46 14.83 0.03
N SER A 128 1.44 15.33 0.70
CA SER A 128 1.14 16.77 0.77
C SER A 128 1.03 17.23 2.22
N VAL A 129 0.89 18.53 2.42
CA VAL A 129 0.48 19.10 3.72
C VAL A 129 -0.87 18.48 4.13
N GLY A 130 -1.08 18.34 5.42
CA GLY A 130 -2.33 17.77 5.94
C GLY A 130 -3.56 18.67 5.69
N ILE A 131 -4.63 18.38 6.39
CA ILE A 131 -5.88 19.15 6.29
C ILE A 131 -5.63 20.56 6.83
N GLU A 132 -5.97 21.56 6.04
CA GLU A 132 -5.98 22.97 6.44
C GLU A 132 -7.44 23.43 6.59
N VAL A 133 -7.70 24.22 7.63
CA VAL A 133 -9.01 24.81 7.87
C VAL A 133 -8.87 26.33 7.76
N GLU A 134 -9.47 26.90 6.74
CA GLU A 134 -9.61 28.36 6.61
C GLU A 134 -10.92 28.84 7.20
N LYS A 135 -10.88 29.89 8.02
CA LYS A 135 -12.09 30.59 8.42
C LYS A 135 -12.57 31.44 7.26
N LEU A 136 -13.76 31.17 6.77
CA LEU A 136 -14.44 32.06 5.85
C LEU A 136 -14.69 33.40 6.57
N LYS A 137 -14.25 34.50 5.96
CA LYS A 137 -14.51 35.85 6.45
C LYS A 137 -15.92 36.28 6.12
#